data_ebfd8c926ba221a86489bd49353442d4
#
_entry.id   ebfd8c926ba221a86489bd49353442d4
#
_cell.length_a   1.000
_cell.length_b   1.000
_cell.length_c   1.000
_cell.angle_alpha   90.00
_cell.angle_beta   90.00
_cell.angle_gamma   90.00
#
_symmetry.space_group_name_H-M   'P 1'
#
loop_
_entity.id
_entity.type
_entity.pdbx_description
1 polymer ?
#
loop_
_entity_poly.entity_id
_entity_poly.type
_entity_poly.pdbx_seq_one_letter_code
_entity_poly.pdbx_strand_id
1 'polypeptide(L)'
;MRKTGRRVFLQGTLGVMAAAAAPSYISKPRLGVVVGVAGGETPDKAIAKVKAFGLTCCQVGVGMSPAGIVEPLKAALAKYGVEATAAMTLGTGKMVWDFYQGPLTIGLVPPQTRTARIDALKRASDLAKLCGIKAVHTHCGFIPENPNDPLYTETVRAIQDVAGYCKANGQTFLMETGQESPVTLLRAIQDAGLDNIGVNLDTANLILYGKGDPVAALDVIGKYVRGLHAKDGLYPTDPKHLGEEVAIGKGKVDFPEVMRKLHKLNYAGPITIEREISGARQEEDIRASIGYLQGLIDQTFV
;
A
#
# COMPACT_ATOMS: atom_id res chain seq x y z
N MET A 1 -1.42 11.76 -85.83
CA MET A 1 -1.55 12.87 -84.88
C MET A 1 -2.22 12.36 -83.63
N ARG A 2 -1.44 12.16 -82.51
CA ARG A 2 -1.95 11.79 -81.19
C ARG A 2 -1.49 12.88 -80.20
N LYS A 3 -2.48 13.55 -79.60
CA LYS A 3 -2.26 14.56 -78.56
C LYS A 3 -2.07 13.87 -77.22
N THR A 4 -0.95 14.11 -76.60
CA THR A 4 -0.60 13.69 -75.25
C THR A 4 -1.07 14.75 -74.26
N GLY A 5 -2.02 14.38 -73.36
CA GLY A 5 -2.44 15.23 -72.26
C GLY A 5 -1.57 15.01 -71.04
N ARG A 6 -0.97 16.08 -70.56
CA ARG A 6 -0.25 16.10 -69.24
C ARG A 6 -1.23 16.18 -68.08
N ARG A 7 -1.21 15.17 -67.19
CA ARG A 7 -1.88 15.23 -65.90
C ARG A 7 -0.96 15.93 -64.90
N VAL A 8 -1.44 17.03 -64.33
CA VAL A 8 -0.81 17.72 -63.21
C VAL A 8 -1.27 17.03 -61.92
N PHE A 9 -0.33 16.48 -61.16
CA PHE A 9 -0.57 15.98 -59.79
C PHE A 9 -0.41 17.13 -58.85
N LEU A 10 -1.48 17.56 -58.19
CA LEU A 10 -1.46 18.42 -57.02
C LEU A 10 -1.12 17.55 -55.78
N GLN A 11 0.08 17.71 -55.24
CA GLN A 11 0.44 17.18 -53.91
C GLN A 11 -0.12 18.12 -52.84
N GLY A 12 -1.22 17.70 -52.21
CA GLY A 12 -1.70 18.33 -51.00
C GLY A 12 -0.89 17.85 -49.81
N THR A 13 -0.08 18.71 -49.21
CA THR A 13 0.57 18.50 -47.90
C THR A 13 -0.50 18.62 -46.81
N LEU A 14 -0.95 17.48 -46.28
CA LEU A 14 -1.69 17.44 -45.03
C LEU A 14 -0.70 17.74 -43.86
N GLY A 15 -0.76 18.95 -43.36
CA GLY A 15 -0.09 19.32 -42.12
C GLY A 15 -0.78 18.61 -40.95
N VAL A 16 -0.12 17.60 -40.37
CA VAL A 16 -0.53 17.00 -39.10
C VAL A 16 -0.20 18.02 -38.01
N MET A 17 -1.19 18.77 -37.54
CA MET A 17 -1.07 19.52 -36.29
C MET A 17 -0.95 18.50 -35.16
N ALA A 18 0.23 18.34 -34.61
CA ALA A 18 0.42 17.68 -33.34
C ALA A 18 -0.30 18.49 -32.27
N ALA A 19 -1.44 17.98 -31.80
CA ALA A 19 -2.08 18.53 -30.61
C ALA A 19 -1.12 18.33 -29.44
N ALA A 20 -0.57 19.43 -28.91
CA ALA A 20 0.15 19.41 -27.67
C ALA A 20 -0.78 18.85 -26.59
N ALA A 21 -0.42 17.68 -26.03
CA ALA A 21 -1.14 17.12 -24.90
C ALA A 21 -1.12 18.17 -23.79
N ALA A 22 -2.31 18.54 -23.31
CA ALA A 22 -2.42 19.41 -22.13
C ALA A 22 -1.64 18.75 -20.97
N PRO A 23 -0.91 19.53 -20.14
CA PRO A 23 -0.21 18.96 -18.99
C PRO A 23 -1.26 18.24 -18.14
N SER A 24 -1.08 16.94 -17.97
CA SER A 24 -1.89 16.16 -17.03
C SER A 24 -1.52 16.65 -15.63
N TYR A 25 -2.41 17.42 -15.01
CA TYR A 25 -2.26 17.75 -13.59
C TYR A 25 -2.29 16.46 -12.79
N ILE A 26 -1.15 16.07 -12.24
CA ILE A 26 -1.05 14.95 -11.31
C ILE A 26 -1.76 15.41 -10.04
N SER A 27 -2.80 14.69 -9.62
CA SER A 27 -3.44 15.00 -8.34
C SER A 27 -2.45 14.78 -7.20
N LYS A 28 -2.31 15.76 -6.29
CA LYS A 28 -1.43 15.62 -5.13
C LYS A 28 -1.86 14.42 -4.27
N PRO A 29 -0.92 13.61 -3.78
CA PRO A 29 -1.20 12.61 -2.77
C PRO A 29 -1.87 13.23 -1.54
N ARG A 30 -2.79 12.48 -0.93
CA ARG A 30 -3.45 12.91 0.31
C ARG A 30 -2.81 12.23 1.51
N LEU A 31 -2.59 12.99 2.58
CA LEU A 31 -2.16 12.42 3.84
C LEU A 31 -3.32 11.72 4.55
N GLY A 32 -3.02 10.55 5.10
CA GLY A 32 -3.88 9.76 5.95
C GLY A 32 -3.14 9.25 7.18
N VAL A 33 -3.83 8.47 7.98
CA VAL A 33 -3.26 7.78 9.16
C VAL A 33 -3.86 6.39 9.28
N VAL A 34 -3.08 5.42 9.78
CA VAL A 34 -3.58 4.09 10.13
C VAL A 34 -4.36 4.19 11.44
N VAL A 35 -5.57 3.63 11.47
CA VAL A 35 -6.39 3.54 12.68
C VAL A 35 -6.99 2.15 12.84
N GLY A 36 -7.01 1.60 14.05
CA GLY A 36 -7.73 0.37 14.35
C GLY A 36 -9.22 0.68 14.58
N VAL A 37 -10.11 -0.13 14.02
CA VAL A 37 -11.56 -0.04 14.24
C VAL A 37 -12.13 -1.31 14.90
N ALA A 38 -11.24 -2.14 15.43
CA ALA A 38 -11.55 -3.37 16.15
C ALA A 38 -10.59 -3.53 17.34
N GLY A 39 -10.91 -4.44 18.26
CA GLY A 39 -9.99 -4.75 19.37
C GLY A 39 -10.03 -3.76 20.54
N GLY A 40 -11.14 -3.04 20.73
CA GLY A 40 -11.33 -2.14 21.89
C GLY A 40 -11.59 -0.69 21.55
N GLU A 41 -11.24 -0.23 20.35
CA GLU A 41 -11.61 1.08 19.84
C GLU A 41 -12.84 0.97 18.92
N THR A 42 -13.83 1.85 19.14
CA THR A 42 -15.01 1.87 18.29
C THR A 42 -14.72 2.62 16.97
N PRO A 43 -15.38 2.25 15.85
CA PRO A 43 -15.24 2.99 14.61
C PRO A 43 -15.45 4.50 14.76
N ASP A 44 -16.44 4.94 15.54
CA ASP A 44 -16.71 6.36 15.77
C ASP A 44 -15.50 7.09 16.41
N LYS A 45 -14.90 6.50 17.44
CA LYS A 45 -13.71 7.09 18.10
C LYS A 45 -12.50 7.09 17.17
N ALA A 46 -12.26 5.99 16.46
CA ALA A 46 -11.12 5.87 15.55
C ALA A 46 -11.20 6.91 14.41
N ILE A 47 -12.38 7.05 13.78
CA ILE A 47 -12.55 8.01 12.68
C ILE A 47 -12.60 9.46 13.19
N ALA A 48 -13.13 9.71 14.39
CA ALA A 48 -13.05 11.02 15.05
C ALA A 48 -11.60 11.47 15.25
N LYS A 49 -10.68 10.56 15.59
CA LYS A 49 -9.24 10.83 15.69
C LYS A 49 -8.64 11.30 14.36
N VAL A 50 -8.96 10.61 13.25
CA VAL A 50 -8.52 11.04 11.90
C VAL A 50 -8.91 12.47 11.64
N LYS A 51 -10.17 12.82 11.93
CA LYS A 51 -10.69 14.18 11.79
C LYS A 51 -10.00 15.20 12.71
N ALA A 52 -9.68 14.79 13.95
CA ALA A 52 -8.97 15.65 14.92
C ALA A 52 -7.52 15.93 14.51
N PHE A 53 -6.91 15.08 13.68
CA PHE A 53 -5.62 15.34 13.03
C PHE A 53 -5.73 16.27 11.81
N GLY A 54 -6.93 16.66 11.38
CA GLY A 54 -7.16 17.46 10.18
C GLY A 54 -7.10 16.64 8.88
N LEU A 55 -7.08 15.31 8.97
CA LEU A 55 -6.97 14.41 7.84
C LEU A 55 -8.34 14.05 7.26
N THR A 56 -8.36 13.68 5.97
CA THR A 56 -9.58 13.32 5.23
C THR A 56 -9.58 11.87 4.75
N CYS A 57 -8.50 11.13 4.97
CA CYS A 57 -8.45 9.71 4.64
C CYS A 57 -7.66 8.92 5.69
N CYS A 58 -7.88 7.62 5.71
CA CYS A 58 -7.19 6.68 6.60
C CYS A 58 -7.12 5.29 5.99
N GLN A 59 -6.28 4.43 6.55
CA GLN A 59 -6.41 2.99 6.41
C GLN A 59 -6.97 2.42 7.71
N VAL A 60 -7.89 1.45 7.61
CA VAL A 60 -8.60 0.90 8.76
C VAL A 60 -8.18 -0.53 9.05
N GLY A 61 -7.62 -0.77 10.24
CA GLY A 61 -7.36 -2.11 10.75
C GLY A 61 -8.67 -2.75 11.24
N VAL A 62 -9.21 -3.72 10.50
CA VAL A 62 -10.53 -4.30 10.75
C VAL A 62 -10.50 -5.54 11.67
N GLY A 63 -9.30 -5.99 12.09
CA GLY A 63 -9.17 -7.16 12.96
C GLY A 63 -9.58 -8.47 12.29
N MET A 64 -9.85 -9.49 13.14
CA MET A 64 -10.16 -10.86 12.68
C MET A 64 -11.65 -11.13 12.46
N SER A 65 -12.51 -10.37 13.07
CA SER A 65 -13.97 -10.58 13.01
C SER A 65 -14.68 -9.28 12.65
N PRO A 66 -14.77 -8.96 11.37
CA PRO A 66 -15.39 -7.73 10.91
C PRO A 66 -16.92 -7.70 11.08
N ALA A 67 -17.55 -8.81 11.50
CA ALA A 67 -18.98 -8.85 11.75
C ALA A 67 -19.38 -7.81 12.81
N GLY A 68 -20.40 -7.02 12.50
CA GLY A 68 -20.94 -5.99 13.40
C GLY A 68 -20.27 -4.63 13.33
N ILE A 69 -19.13 -4.46 12.65
CA ILE A 69 -18.50 -3.13 12.51
C ILE A 69 -18.89 -2.39 11.21
N VAL A 70 -19.55 -3.06 10.26
CA VAL A 70 -19.87 -2.48 8.94
C VAL A 70 -20.71 -1.20 9.09
N GLU A 71 -21.88 -1.29 9.71
CA GLU A 71 -22.75 -0.11 9.84
C GLU A 71 -22.16 0.98 10.75
N PRO A 72 -21.55 0.66 11.92
CA PRO A 72 -20.82 1.65 12.69
C PRO A 72 -19.68 2.35 11.91
N LEU A 73 -18.91 1.59 11.11
CA LEU A 73 -17.81 2.15 10.31
C LEU A 73 -18.36 3.07 9.21
N LYS A 74 -19.38 2.64 8.47
CA LYS A 74 -20.04 3.46 7.44
C LYS A 74 -20.56 4.78 8.03
N ALA A 75 -21.25 4.67 9.17
CA ALA A 75 -21.80 5.84 9.86
C ALA A 75 -20.70 6.81 10.30
N ALA A 76 -19.60 6.30 10.85
CA ALA A 76 -18.46 7.13 11.27
C ALA A 76 -17.77 7.80 10.09
N LEU A 77 -17.48 7.06 9.02
CA LEU A 77 -16.87 7.62 7.80
C LEU A 77 -17.72 8.76 7.22
N ALA A 78 -19.04 8.54 7.11
CA ALA A 78 -19.98 9.57 6.64
C ALA A 78 -20.06 10.78 7.58
N LYS A 79 -20.18 10.54 8.90
CA LYS A 79 -20.29 11.57 9.93
C LYS A 79 -19.12 12.53 9.92
N TYR A 80 -17.91 12.04 9.77
CA TYR A 80 -16.69 12.84 9.83
C TYR A 80 -16.14 13.26 8.46
N GLY A 81 -16.74 12.78 7.36
CA GLY A 81 -16.28 13.07 6.00
C GLY A 81 -14.86 12.52 5.73
N VAL A 82 -14.58 11.31 6.22
CA VAL A 82 -13.30 10.63 6.08
C VAL A 82 -13.46 9.44 5.12
N GLU A 83 -12.51 9.27 4.21
CA GLU A 83 -12.44 8.12 3.30
C GLU A 83 -11.53 7.04 3.90
N ALA A 84 -12.01 5.81 3.96
CA ALA A 84 -11.14 4.65 4.22
C ALA A 84 -10.56 4.16 2.89
N THR A 85 -9.25 4.27 2.71
CA THR A 85 -8.55 3.95 1.45
C THR A 85 -8.23 2.47 1.32
N ALA A 86 -8.03 1.77 2.42
CA ALA A 86 -7.87 0.32 2.48
C ALA A 86 -8.39 -0.25 3.80
N ALA A 87 -8.87 -1.51 3.75
CA ALA A 87 -9.17 -2.33 4.92
C ALA A 87 -7.99 -3.28 5.15
N MET A 88 -7.37 -3.18 6.32
CA MET A 88 -6.20 -3.96 6.69
C MET A 88 -6.58 -5.08 7.66
N THR A 89 -6.12 -6.29 7.42
CA THR A 89 -6.14 -7.39 8.38
C THR A 89 -4.92 -8.29 8.23
N LEU A 90 -4.40 -8.73 9.34
CA LEU A 90 -3.32 -9.71 9.39
C LEU A 90 -3.85 -11.16 9.45
N GLY A 91 -5.17 -11.31 9.56
CA GLY A 91 -5.83 -12.60 9.71
C GLY A 91 -5.74 -13.14 11.14
N THR A 92 -5.79 -14.46 11.27
CA THR A 92 -5.86 -15.17 12.55
C THR A 92 -4.52 -15.82 12.93
N GLY A 93 -4.39 -16.17 14.20
CA GLY A 93 -3.24 -16.87 14.77
C GLY A 93 -2.21 -15.93 15.40
N LYS A 94 -1.24 -16.52 16.08
CA LYS A 94 -0.14 -15.80 16.68
C LYS A 94 0.75 -15.22 15.56
N MET A 95 1.19 -13.99 15.73
CA MET A 95 2.22 -13.35 14.90
C MET A 95 3.36 -12.89 15.80
N VAL A 96 4.58 -13.17 15.38
CA VAL A 96 5.80 -12.78 16.09
C VAL A 96 6.66 -12.00 15.10
N TRP A 97 6.95 -10.76 15.46
CA TRP A 97 7.69 -9.84 14.60
C TRP A 97 9.18 -9.92 14.93
N ASP A 98 9.80 -10.99 14.47
CA ASP A 98 11.25 -11.21 14.59
C ASP A 98 11.79 -12.04 13.41
N PHE A 99 13.10 -12.29 13.38
CA PHE A 99 13.74 -13.05 12.32
C PHE A 99 13.61 -14.58 12.45
N TYR A 100 13.24 -15.09 13.62
CA TYR A 100 13.19 -16.52 13.92
C TYR A 100 11.77 -17.09 13.84
N GLN A 101 10.82 -16.44 14.48
CA GLN A 101 9.43 -16.87 14.52
C GLN A 101 8.60 -16.23 13.43
N GLY A 102 9.01 -15.06 12.94
CA GLY A 102 8.32 -14.35 11.87
C GLY A 102 8.07 -15.21 10.64
N PRO A 103 9.07 -15.90 10.09
CA PRO A 103 8.89 -16.79 8.94
C PRO A 103 7.87 -17.91 9.15
N LEU A 104 7.65 -18.32 10.40
CA LEU A 104 6.73 -19.38 10.79
C LEU A 104 5.33 -18.88 11.18
N THR A 105 5.15 -17.57 11.33
CA THR A 105 3.95 -17.00 11.96
C THR A 105 3.31 -15.85 11.19
N ILE A 106 3.97 -15.22 10.21
CA ILE A 106 3.46 -14.03 9.54
C ILE A 106 2.95 -14.36 8.12
N GLY A 107 1.81 -13.78 7.75
CA GLY A 107 1.29 -13.72 6.39
C GLY A 107 0.75 -15.05 5.85
N LEU A 108 0.84 -15.24 4.54
CA LEU A 108 0.30 -16.37 3.79
C LEU A 108 1.32 -17.50 3.59
N VAL A 109 2.57 -17.31 4.04
CA VAL A 109 3.64 -18.30 3.88
C VAL A 109 3.44 -19.52 4.79
N PRO A 110 3.12 -19.38 6.11
CA PRO A 110 3.00 -20.52 7.00
C PRO A 110 1.80 -21.42 6.64
N PRO A 111 2.03 -22.71 6.30
CA PRO A 111 0.95 -23.61 5.87
C PRO A 111 -0.15 -23.81 6.91
N GLN A 112 0.24 -23.80 8.20
CA GLN A 112 -0.68 -24.08 9.32
C GLN A 112 -1.77 -23.04 9.51
N THR A 113 -1.50 -21.79 9.13
CA THR A 113 -2.44 -20.68 9.29
C THR A 113 -2.96 -20.14 7.97
N ARG A 114 -2.40 -20.55 6.85
CA ARG A 114 -2.67 -20.01 5.50
C ARG A 114 -4.14 -19.99 5.15
N THR A 115 -4.83 -21.13 5.24
CA THR A 115 -6.25 -21.24 4.90
C THR A 115 -7.10 -20.29 5.74
N ALA A 116 -6.90 -20.29 7.06
CA ALA A 116 -7.67 -19.43 7.96
C ALA A 116 -7.41 -17.93 7.70
N ARG A 117 -6.21 -17.57 7.24
CA ARG A 117 -5.86 -16.18 6.85
C ARG A 117 -6.44 -15.80 5.51
N ILE A 118 -6.47 -16.70 4.53
CA ILE A 118 -7.20 -16.49 3.27
C ILE A 118 -8.66 -16.19 3.55
N ASP A 119 -9.32 -17.00 4.41
CA ASP A 119 -10.71 -16.77 4.78
C ASP A 119 -10.92 -15.44 5.51
N ALA A 120 -9.99 -15.03 6.38
CA ALA A 120 -10.05 -13.74 7.05
C ALA A 120 -9.91 -12.57 6.06
N LEU A 121 -9.02 -12.68 5.08
CA LEU A 121 -8.85 -11.68 4.02
C LEU A 121 -10.08 -11.58 3.10
N LYS A 122 -10.72 -12.72 2.77
CA LYS A 122 -11.99 -12.73 2.02
C LYS A 122 -13.11 -12.04 2.81
N ARG A 123 -13.23 -12.30 4.12
CA ARG A 123 -14.19 -11.57 4.97
C ARG A 123 -13.90 -10.08 5.07
N ALA A 124 -12.61 -9.70 5.13
CA ALA A 124 -12.21 -8.28 5.09
C ALA A 124 -12.58 -7.63 3.75
N SER A 125 -12.45 -8.38 2.63
CA SER A 125 -12.90 -7.94 1.31
C SER A 125 -14.41 -7.70 1.27
N ASP A 126 -15.22 -8.59 1.84
CA ASP A 126 -16.67 -8.40 1.90
C ASP A 126 -17.06 -7.18 2.75
N LEU A 127 -16.42 -7.00 3.91
CA LEU A 127 -16.59 -5.80 4.73
C LEU A 127 -16.21 -4.54 3.94
N ALA A 128 -15.05 -4.55 3.31
CA ALA A 128 -14.55 -3.44 2.51
C ALA A 128 -15.54 -3.07 1.39
N LYS A 129 -16.10 -4.05 0.69
CA LYS A 129 -17.15 -3.86 -0.32
C LYS A 129 -18.38 -3.16 0.27
N LEU A 130 -18.89 -3.63 1.41
CA LEU A 130 -20.05 -3.06 2.08
C LEU A 130 -19.80 -1.61 2.55
N CYS A 131 -18.56 -1.29 2.92
CA CYS A 131 -18.14 0.05 3.33
C CYS A 131 -17.70 0.95 2.16
N GLY A 132 -17.70 0.45 0.92
CA GLY A 132 -17.25 1.21 -0.25
C GLY A 132 -15.72 1.34 -0.37
N ILE A 133 -14.96 0.59 0.44
CA ILE A 133 -13.49 0.60 0.46
C ILE A 133 -12.96 -0.19 -0.75
N LYS A 134 -11.99 0.39 -1.48
CA LYS A 134 -11.53 -0.13 -2.77
C LYS A 134 -10.25 -0.97 -2.70
N ALA A 135 -9.69 -1.17 -1.52
CA ALA A 135 -8.52 -2.01 -1.34
C ALA A 135 -8.59 -2.85 -0.07
N VAL A 136 -8.00 -4.05 -0.15
CA VAL A 136 -7.73 -4.92 1.01
C VAL A 136 -6.21 -5.06 1.13
N HIS A 137 -5.70 -4.95 2.33
CA HIS A 137 -4.29 -4.85 2.61
C HIS A 137 -3.83 -5.85 3.67
N THR A 138 -2.66 -6.48 3.45
CA THR A 138 -2.02 -7.38 4.44
C THR A 138 -0.52 -7.52 4.19
N HIS A 139 0.21 -7.99 5.21
CA HIS A 139 1.52 -8.60 5.04
C HIS A 139 1.39 -10.01 4.46
N CYS A 140 2.07 -10.30 3.36
CA CYS A 140 2.11 -11.66 2.80
C CYS A 140 3.10 -12.57 3.51
N GLY A 141 4.01 -12.02 4.31
CA GLY A 141 4.99 -12.74 5.12
C GLY A 141 6.32 -12.92 4.40
N PHE A 142 7.17 -13.77 4.96
CA PHE A 142 8.51 -14.06 4.43
C PHE A 142 8.44 -14.93 3.17
N ILE A 143 7.98 -14.35 2.06
CA ILE A 143 7.93 -15.05 0.77
C ILE A 143 9.32 -15.59 0.44
N PRO A 144 9.47 -16.91 0.15
CA PRO A 144 10.78 -17.48 -0.14
C PRO A 144 11.49 -16.77 -1.29
N GLU A 145 12.75 -16.42 -1.10
CA GLU A 145 13.56 -15.78 -2.14
C GLU A 145 13.96 -16.79 -3.24
N ASN A 146 14.08 -18.07 -2.87
CA ASN A 146 14.29 -19.15 -3.83
C ASN A 146 12.94 -19.55 -4.47
N PRO A 147 12.71 -19.31 -5.77
CA PRO A 147 11.46 -19.67 -6.43
C PRO A 147 11.24 -21.18 -6.57
N ASN A 148 12.28 -21.99 -6.32
CA ASN A 148 12.16 -23.45 -6.32
C ASN A 148 11.72 -24.01 -4.95
N ASP A 149 11.62 -23.18 -3.92
CA ASP A 149 11.06 -23.58 -2.64
C ASP A 149 9.56 -23.88 -2.82
N PRO A 150 9.06 -25.07 -2.40
CA PRO A 150 7.63 -25.38 -2.47
C PRO A 150 6.72 -24.34 -1.84
N LEU A 151 7.16 -23.72 -0.74
CA LEU A 151 6.40 -22.66 -0.07
C LEU A 151 6.22 -21.41 -0.94
N TYR A 152 7.16 -21.13 -1.86
CA TYR A 152 7.01 -20.03 -2.79
C TYR A 152 5.78 -20.22 -3.69
N THR A 153 5.69 -21.37 -4.37
CA THR A 153 4.56 -21.67 -5.26
C THR A 153 3.23 -21.70 -4.50
N GLU A 154 3.22 -22.28 -3.29
CA GLU A 154 2.02 -22.32 -2.45
C GLU A 154 1.58 -20.94 -2.01
N THR A 155 2.53 -20.05 -1.70
CA THR A 155 2.25 -18.65 -1.32
C THR A 155 1.70 -17.87 -2.51
N VAL A 156 2.27 -18.04 -3.70
CA VAL A 156 1.75 -17.40 -4.93
C VAL A 156 0.30 -17.84 -5.19
N ARG A 157 -0.04 -19.12 -5.02
CA ARG A 157 -1.43 -19.60 -5.13
C ARG A 157 -2.36 -18.98 -4.10
N ALA A 158 -1.89 -18.79 -2.87
CA ALA A 158 -2.66 -18.12 -1.83
C ALA A 158 -2.91 -16.63 -2.16
N ILE A 159 -1.89 -15.94 -2.70
CA ILE A 159 -2.01 -14.56 -3.20
C ILE A 159 -3.03 -14.51 -4.34
N GLN A 160 -2.98 -15.45 -5.30
CA GLN A 160 -3.94 -15.54 -6.41
C GLN A 160 -5.38 -15.72 -5.92
N ASP A 161 -5.61 -16.59 -4.93
CA ASP A 161 -6.94 -16.85 -4.38
C ASP A 161 -7.53 -15.60 -3.70
N VAL A 162 -6.75 -14.91 -2.86
CA VAL A 162 -7.20 -13.68 -2.21
C VAL A 162 -7.40 -12.54 -3.22
N ALA A 163 -6.44 -12.33 -4.11
CA ALA A 163 -6.51 -11.26 -5.10
C ALA A 163 -7.66 -11.48 -6.09
N GLY A 164 -7.91 -12.74 -6.51
CA GLY A 164 -9.06 -13.10 -7.34
C GLY A 164 -10.39 -12.80 -6.66
N TYR A 165 -10.50 -13.08 -5.36
CA TYR A 165 -11.69 -12.74 -4.58
C TYR A 165 -11.89 -11.23 -4.46
N CYS A 166 -10.82 -10.49 -4.16
CA CYS A 166 -10.86 -9.02 -4.14
C CYS A 166 -11.27 -8.44 -5.51
N LYS A 167 -10.76 -9.02 -6.62
CA LYS A 167 -11.14 -8.62 -7.98
C LYS A 167 -12.63 -8.78 -8.24
N ALA A 168 -13.22 -9.89 -7.81
CA ALA A 168 -14.67 -10.13 -7.93
C ALA A 168 -15.48 -9.11 -7.12
N ASN A 169 -14.92 -8.53 -6.06
CA ASN A 169 -15.51 -7.45 -5.27
C ASN A 169 -15.17 -6.03 -5.80
N GLY A 170 -14.44 -5.92 -6.93
CA GLY A 170 -14.05 -4.64 -7.52
C GLY A 170 -12.96 -3.91 -6.72
N GLN A 171 -12.04 -4.67 -6.10
CA GLN A 171 -11.02 -4.17 -5.19
C GLN A 171 -9.61 -4.54 -5.64
N THR A 172 -8.64 -3.72 -5.24
CA THR A 172 -7.22 -4.01 -5.31
C THR A 172 -6.80 -4.81 -4.06
N PHE A 173 -5.99 -5.84 -4.25
CA PHE A 173 -5.30 -6.51 -3.15
C PHE A 173 -3.90 -5.89 -3.00
N LEU A 174 -3.61 -5.32 -1.82
CA LEU A 174 -2.36 -4.64 -1.52
C LEU A 174 -1.47 -5.55 -0.67
N MET A 175 -0.27 -5.82 -1.17
CA MET A 175 0.78 -6.52 -0.44
C MET A 175 1.68 -5.48 0.23
N GLU A 176 1.86 -5.58 1.53
CA GLU A 176 2.74 -4.68 2.26
C GLU A 176 4.18 -5.14 2.19
N THR A 177 5.10 -4.19 1.96
CA THR A 177 6.54 -4.45 1.98
C THR A 177 7.07 -4.69 3.39
N GLY A 178 8.13 -5.49 3.49
CA GLY A 178 8.86 -5.65 4.75
C GLY A 178 9.63 -6.95 4.86
N GLN A 179 8.96 -8.10 4.86
CA GLN A 179 9.56 -9.39 5.16
C GLN A 179 10.36 -9.99 3.99
N GLU A 180 10.08 -9.58 2.79
CA GLU A 180 10.73 -10.02 1.55
C GLU A 180 11.49 -8.87 0.87
N SER A 181 12.43 -9.20 -0.01
CA SER A 181 13.08 -8.19 -0.84
C SER A 181 12.15 -7.67 -1.93
N PRO A 182 12.32 -6.42 -2.40
CA PRO A 182 11.51 -5.85 -3.48
C PRO A 182 11.49 -6.71 -4.75
N VAL A 183 12.59 -7.41 -5.08
CA VAL A 183 12.67 -8.30 -6.24
C VAL A 183 11.84 -9.56 -6.03
N THR A 184 11.83 -10.11 -4.81
CA THR A 184 10.99 -11.27 -4.47
C THR A 184 9.51 -10.90 -4.53
N LEU A 185 9.13 -9.73 -4.01
CA LEU A 185 7.77 -9.21 -4.10
C LEU A 185 7.33 -9.02 -5.56
N LEU A 186 8.20 -8.39 -6.38
CA LEU A 186 7.94 -8.21 -7.81
C LEU A 186 7.67 -9.55 -8.52
N ARG A 187 8.50 -10.55 -8.25
CA ARG A 187 8.35 -11.90 -8.83
C ARG A 187 7.00 -12.50 -8.41
N ALA A 188 6.66 -12.46 -7.13
CA ALA A 188 5.39 -12.98 -6.63
C ALA A 188 4.17 -12.29 -7.28
N ILE A 189 4.22 -10.98 -7.50
CA ILE A 189 3.17 -10.24 -8.22
C ILE A 189 3.05 -10.71 -9.68
N GLN A 190 4.19 -10.87 -10.38
CA GLN A 190 4.21 -11.30 -11.77
C GLN A 190 3.72 -12.75 -11.92
N ASP A 191 4.16 -13.65 -11.04
CA ASP A 191 3.75 -15.06 -11.05
C ASP A 191 2.28 -15.24 -10.62
N ALA A 192 1.74 -14.37 -9.79
CA ALA A 192 0.32 -14.34 -9.48
C ALA A 192 -0.55 -13.93 -10.69
N GLY A 193 -0.04 -13.10 -11.59
CA GLY A 193 -0.62 -12.83 -12.91
C GLY A 193 -1.97 -12.10 -12.90
N LEU A 194 -2.32 -11.39 -11.82
CA LEU A 194 -3.57 -10.65 -11.69
C LEU A 194 -3.32 -9.13 -11.74
N ASP A 195 -4.17 -8.40 -12.44
CA ASP A 195 -4.06 -6.97 -12.71
C ASP A 195 -4.50 -6.08 -11.54
N ASN A 196 -5.16 -6.66 -10.54
CA ASN A 196 -5.63 -5.98 -9.33
C ASN A 196 -4.71 -6.17 -8.11
N ILE A 197 -3.50 -6.69 -8.30
CA ILE A 197 -2.49 -6.73 -7.23
C ILE A 197 -1.70 -5.42 -7.25
N GLY A 198 -1.60 -4.79 -6.09
CA GLY A 198 -0.79 -3.62 -5.84
C GLY A 198 0.13 -3.80 -4.63
N VAL A 199 0.92 -2.78 -4.38
CA VAL A 199 1.82 -2.71 -3.22
C VAL A 199 1.39 -1.56 -2.32
N ASN A 200 1.30 -1.82 -1.04
CA ASN A 200 1.39 -0.81 -0.01
C ASN A 200 2.87 -0.72 0.39
N LEU A 201 3.55 0.34 -0.05
CA LEU A 201 4.96 0.55 0.27
C LEU A 201 5.06 1.08 1.70
N ASP A 202 5.44 0.23 2.64
CA ASP A 202 5.91 0.70 3.94
C ASP A 202 7.40 1.05 3.82
N THR A 203 7.73 2.30 4.09
CA THR A 203 9.07 2.84 3.90
C THR A 203 10.05 2.35 4.95
N ALA A 204 9.58 2.10 6.17
CA ALA A 204 10.44 1.62 7.25
C ALA A 204 10.58 0.11 7.30
N ASN A 205 9.55 -0.67 6.98
CA ASN A 205 9.60 -2.12 7.10
C ASN A 205 10.75 -2.74 6.30
N LEU A 206 11.06 -2.24 5.10
CA LEU A 206 12.24 -2.69 4.35
C LEU A 206 13.54 -2.49 5.12
N ILE A 207 13.65 -1.38 5.86
CA ILE A 207 14.80 -1.04 6.71
C ILE A 207 14.81 -1.93 7.96
N LEU A 208 13.66 -2.02 8.66
CA LEU A 208 13.52 -2.77 9.91
C LEU A 208 13.83 -4.27 9.72
N TYR A 209 13.47 -4.84 8.58
CA TYR A 209 13.76 -6.22 8.21
C TYR A 209 15.12 -6.39 7.51
N GLY A 210 15.86 -5.31 7.26
CA GLY A 210 17.14 -5.36 6.53
C GLY A 210 16.99 -5.91 5.10
N LYS A 211 15.81 -5.73 4.48
CA LYS A 211 15.47 -6.29 3.15
C LYS A 211 15.71 -5.32 2.01
N GLY A 212 15.89 -4.04 2.30
CA GLY A 212 16.17 -3.05 1.28
C GLY A 212 16.06 -1.61 1.75
N ASP A 213 16.26 -0.73 0.81
CA ASP A 213 16.06 0.70 0.92
C ASP A 213 14.78 1.09 0.18
N PRO A 214 13.86 1.88 0.76
CA PRO A 214 12.58 2.22 0.12
C PRO A 214 12.74 3.06 -1.15
N VAL A 215 13.80 3.86 -1.28
CA VAL A 215 14.10 4.63 -2.49
C VAL A 215 14.48 3.68 -3.63
N ALA A 216 15.37 2.72 -3.39
CA ALA A 216 15.75 1.70 -4.36
C ALA A 216 14.56 0.77 -4.70
N ALA A 217 13.71 0.44 -3.72
CA ALA A 217 12.53 -0.38 -3.94
C ALA A 217 11.58 0.23 -4.98
N LEU A 218 11.43 1.56 -5.02
CA LEU A 218 10.60 2.25 -6.01
C LEU A 218 11.08 2.05 -7.46
N ASP A 219 12.37 1.78 -7.69
CA ASP A 219 12.86 1.43 -9.03
C ASP A 219 12.41 0.03 -9.46
N VAL A 220 12.15 -0.86 -8.50
CA VAL A 220 11.77 -2.25 -8.75
C VAL A 220 10.26 -2.42 -8.82
N ILE A 221 9.53 -1.93 -7.80
CA ILE A 221 8.10 -2.17 -7.62
C ILE A 221 7.23 -0.92 -7.77
N GLY A 222 7.80 0.24 -8.07
CA GLY A 222 7.10 1.53 -8.06
C GLY A 222 5.83 1.56 -8.91
N LYS A 223 5.82 0.89 -10.07
CA LYS A 223 4.63 0.82 -10.94
C LYS A 223 3.43 0.09 -10.31
N TYR A 224 3.66 -0.70 -9.26
CA TYR A 224 2.63 -1.42 -8.53
C TYR A 224 2.18 -0.71 -7.25
N VAL A 225 2.88 0.35 -6.82
CA VAL A 225 2.53 1.08 -5.59
C VAL A 225 1.17 1.76 -5.76
N ARG A 226 0.24 1.46 -4.85
CA ARG A 226 -1.12 2.01 -4.79
C ARG A 226 -1.44 2.62 -3.43
N GLY A 227 -0.64 2.32 -2.42
CA GLY A 227 -0.66 2.89 -1.08
C GLY A 227 0.77 3.04 -0.56
N LEU A 228 0.95 3.91 0.40
CA LEU A 228 2.23 4.08 1.08
C LEU A 228 1.97 4.23 2.58
N HIS A 229 2.68 3.44 3.39
CA HIS A 229 2.85 3.73 4.80
C HIS A 229 4.10 4.60 4.98
N ALA A 230 3.86 5.83 5.42
CA ALA A 230 4.94 6.70 5.86
C ALA A 230 5.31 6.31 7.30
N LYS A 231 6.44 5.68 7.43
CA LYS A 231 7.01 5.14 8.66
C LYS A 231 8.53 5.25 8.59
N ASP A 232 9.21 5.45 9.68
CA ASP A 232 10.67 5.61 9.71
C ASP A 232 11.32 4.67 10.71
N GLY A 233 12.56 4.29 10.44
CA GLY A 233 13.23 3.29 11.26
C GLY A 233 14.73 3.23 11.05
N LEU A 234 15.38 2.43 11.90
CA LEU A 234 16.79 2.12 11.87
C LEU A 234 17.00 0.66 11.47
N TYR A 235 18.10 0.39 10.78
CA TYR A 235 18.47 -0.99 10.42
C TYR A 235 18.75 -1.85 11.64
N PRO A 236 18.46 -3.16 11.59
CA PRO A 236 18.80 -4.08 12.65
C PRO A 236 20.32 -4.18 12.82
N THR A 237 20.76 -4.17 14.08
CA THR A 237 22.16 -4.38 14.48
C THR A 237 22.35 -5.66 15.30
N ASP A 238 21.24 -6.35 15.59
CA ASP A 238 21.19 -7.63 16.27
C ASP A 238 20.60 -8.68 15.32
N PRO A 239 21.22 -9.86 15.16
CA PRO A 239 20.73 -10.88 14.24
C PRO A 239 19.42 -11.54 14.65
N LYS A 240 18.92 -11.29 15.86
CA LYS A 240 17.67 -11.87 16.38
C LYS A 240 16.49 -10.91 16.35
N HIS A 241 16.76 -9.60 16.36
CA HIS A 241 15.75 -8.57 16.50
C HIS A 241 15.67 -7.72 15.25
N LEU A 242 14.46 -7.28 14.94
CA LEU A 242 14.23 -6.29 13.88
C LEU A 242 14.92 -4.97 14.24
N GLY A 243 15.06 -4.09 13.26
CA GLY A 243 15.41 -2.71 13.48
C GLY A 243 14.40 -1.98 14.38
N GLU A 244 14.70 -0.76 14.74
CA GLU A 244 13.89 0.06 15.64
C GLU A 244 13.06 1.07 14.84
N GLU A 245 11.73 1.09 15.04
CA GLU A 245 10.87 2.15 14.55
C GLU A 245 11.10 3.45 15.31
N VAL A 246 11.28 4.55 14.59
CA VAL A 246 11.48 5.89 15.16
C VAL A 246 10.49 6.89 14.56
N ALA A 247 10.37 8.07 15.15
CA ALA A 247 9.56 9.14 14.60
C ALA A 247 10.04 9.52 13.18
N ILE A 248 9.12 9.85 12.29
CA ILE A 248 9.42 10.24 10.91
C ILE A 248 10.43 11.39 10.86
N GLY A 249 11.45 11.24 10.02
CA GLY A 249 12.58 12.17 9.89
C GLY A 249 13.70 11.94 10.93
N LYS A 250 13.62 10.89 11.73
CA LYS A 250 14.65 10.50 12.70
C LYS A 250 15.35 9.19 12.36
N GLY A 251 14.88 8.48 11.35
CA GLY A 251 15.41 7.20 10.89
C GLY A 251 16.27 7.30 9.64
N LYS A 252 16.20 6.28 8.81
CA LYS A 252 17.01 6.08 7.62
C LYS A 252 16.25 6.30 6.32
N VAL A 253 14.94 6.60 6.38
CA VAL A 253 14.15 6.85 5.18
C VAL A 253 14.48 8.24 4.61
N ASP A 254 14.91 8.29 3.35
CA ASP A 254 15.06 9.53 2.59
C ASP A 254 13.69 9.93 2.01
N PHE A 255 12.84 10.54 2.85
CA PHE A 255 11.50 10.98 2.43
C PHE A 255 11.53 11.98 1.26
N PRO A 256 12.43 12.97 1.18
CA PRO A 256 12.55 13.83 0.01
C PRO A 256 12.73 13.04 -1.28
N GLU A 257 13.61 12.04 -1.29
CA GLU A 257 13.87 11.22 -2.48
C GLU A 257 12.71 10.25 -2.77
N VAL A 258 12.07 9.68 -1.73
CA VAL A 258 10.83 8.90 -1.88
C VAL A 258 9.76 9.74 -2.58
N MET A 259 9.49 10.96 -2.11
CA MET A 259 8.49 11.86 -2.71
C MET A 259 8.84 12.20 -4.16
N ARG A 260 10.10 12.50 -4.46
CA ARG A 260 10.57 12.79 -5.81
C ARG A 260 10.35 11.62 -6.76
N LYS A 261 10.62 10.38 -6.33
CA LYS A 261 10.37 9.18 -7.14
C LYS A 261 8.88 8.90 -7.31
N LEU A 262 8.07 9.06 -6.27
CA LEU A 262 6.61 8.94 -6.37
C LEU A 262 6.03 9.94 -7.38
N HIS A 263 6.51 11.18 -7.37
CA HIS A 263 6.11 12.19 -8.36
C HIS A 263 6.47 11.75 -9.79
N LYS A 264 7.69 11.25 -10.01
CA LYS A 264 8.10 10.71 -11.32
C LYS A 264 7.25 9.53 -11.80
N LEU A 265 6.73 8.74 -10.87
CA LEU A 265 5.84 7.62 -11.14
C LEU A 265 4.37 8.05 -11.34
N ASN A 266 4.06 9.34 -11.30
CA ASN A 266 2.71 9.90 -11.33
C ASN A 266 1.82 9.31 -10.21
N TYR A 267 2.40 9.11 -9.03
CA TYR A 267 1.67 8.56 -7.90
C TYR A 267 0.66 9.58 -7.35
N ALA A 268 -0.60 9.17 -7.27
CA ALA A 268 -1.71 9.97 -6.74
C ALA A 268 -2.45 9.26 -5.59
N GLY A 269 -1.90 8.15 -5.12
CA GLY A 269 -2.47 7.38 -4.01
C GLY A 269 -2.29 8.05 -2.64
N PRO A 270 -2.84 7.46 -1.57
CA PRO A 270 -2.70 7.98 -0.22
C PRO A 270 -1.29 7.75 0.33
N ILE A 271 -0.80 8.72 1.11
CA ILE A 271 0.37 8.59 1.97
C ILE A 271 -0.15 8.51 3.40
N THR A 272 -0.11 7.31 3.98
CA THR A 272 -0.73 7.02 5.27
C THR A 272 0.33 6.93 6.36
N ILE A 273 0.26 7.80 7.36
CA ILE A 273 1.19 7.77 8.49
C ILE A 273 0.88 6.53 9.33
N GLU A 274 1.90 5.72 9.59
CA GLU A 274 1.86 4.63 10.54
C GLU A 274 2.86 4.87 11.66
N ARG A 275 2.42 4.64 12.90
CA ARG A 275 3.24 4.77 14.11
C ARG A 275 2.81 3.71 15.12
N GLU A 276 3.61 2.67 15.30
CA GLU A 276 3.26 1.44 16.02
C GLU A 276 3.51 1.51 17.54
N ILE A 277 3.55 2.69 18.10
CA ILE A 277 3.51 2.91 19.54
C ILE A 277 2.11 3.36 19.97
N SER A 278 1.88 3.53 21.25
CA SER A 278 0.59 3.98 21.80
C SER A 278 0.76 5.13 22.79
N GLY A 279 -0.37 5.80 23.09
CA GLY A 279 -0.41 6.89 24.07
C GLY A 279 -0.06 8.27 23.49
N ALA A 280 0.18 9.24 24.38
CA ALA A 280 0.39 10.64 24.00
C ALA A 280 1.54 10.83 23.02
N ARG A 281 2.61 10.08 23.17
CA ARG A 281 3.77 10.14 22.28
C ARG A 281 3.42 9.79 20.82
N GLN A 282 2.53 8.80 20.61
CA GLN A 282 2.05 8.47 19.27
C GLN A 282 1.36 9.67 18.61
N GLU A 283 0.50 10.35 19.35
CA GLU A 283 -0.24 11.52 18.82
C GLU A 283 0.69 12.70 18.50
N GLU A 284 1.69 12.95 19.35
CA GLU A 284 2.71 13.96 19.12
C GLU A 284 3.52 13.67 17.85
N ASP A 285 3.99 12.42 17.71
CA ASP A 285 4.78 11.99 16.55
C ASP A 285 3.94 12.05 15.25
N ILE A 286 2.64 11.67 15.28
CA ILE A 286 1.73 11.78 14.13
C ILE A 286 1.54 13.25 13.72
N ARG A 287 1.29 14.17 14.68
CA ARG A 287 1.12 15.60 14.38
C ARG A 287 2.37 16.22 13.77
N ALA A 288 3.54 15.89 14.29
CA ALA A 288 4.82 16.32 13.72
C ALA A 288 5.02 15.79 12.31
N SER A 289 4.68 14.51 12.08
CA SER A 289 4.77 13.84 10.78
C SER A 289 3.86 14.49 9.74
N ILE A 290 2.64 14.89 10.10
CA ILE A 290 1.71 15.59 9.19
C ILE A 290 2.37 16.87 8.66
N GLY A 291 2.92 17.72 9.53
CA GLY A 291 3.57 18.95 9.12
C GLY A 291 4.76 18.73 8.18
N TYR A 292 5.62 17.75 8.52
CA TYR A 292 6.78 17.41 7.73
C TYR A 292 6.42 16.85 6.35
N LEU A 293 5.54 15.85 6.29
CA LEU A 293 5.16 15.21 5.03
C LEU A 293 4.34 16.12 4.14
N GLN A 294 3.44 16.95 4.71
CA GLN A 294 2.69 17.93 3.93
C GLN A 294 3.62 18.94 3.25
N GLY A 295 4.65 19.40 3.97
CA GLY A 295 5.66 20.29 3.40
C GLY A 295 6.39 19.64 2.21
N LEU A 296 6.75 18.36 2.30
CA LEU A 296 7.37 17.62 1.20
C LEU A 296 6.42 17.44 0.01
N ILE A 297 5.15 17.11 0.26
CA ILE A 297 4.14 16.96 -0.79
C ILE A 297 3.96 18.30 -1.54
N ASP A 298 3.84 19.40 -0.81
CA ASP A 298 3.63 20.72 -1.41
C ASP A 298 4.82 21.23 -2.21
N GLN A 299 6.04 20.85 -1.84
CA GLN A 299 7.27 21.15 -2.57
C GLN A 299 7.46 20.27 -3.81
N THR A 300 7.00 19.03 -3.77
CA THR A 300 7.31 18.03 -4.81
C THR A 300 6.22 17.89 -5.87
N PHE A 301 4.96 17.95 -5.46
CA PHE A 301 3.79 17.77 -6.36
C PHE A 301 3.18 19.12 -6.72
N VAL A 302 3.93 19.90 -7.46
CA VAL A 302 3.57 21.27 -7.89
C VAL A 302 2.70 21.23 -9.12
#